data_f786b7e7cab739d18035b588f843b7f6
#
_entry.id   f786b7e7cab739d18035b588f843b7f6
#
_cell.length_a   1.000
_cell.length_b   1.000
_cell.length_c   1.000
_cell.angle_alpha   90.00
_cell.angle_beta   90.00
_cell.angle_gamma   90.00
#
_symmetry.space_group_name_H-M   'P 1'
#
loop_
_entity.id
_entity.type
_entity.pdbx_description
1 polymer ?
#
loop_
_entity_poly.entity_id
_entity_poly.type
_entity_poly.pdbx_seq_one_letter_code
_entity_poly.pdbx_strand_id
1 'polypeptide(L)'
;MSETIFFIVPYPFGEAPSQRFRFEQYLTFLEENGFKIEIHPFLNESTWKTLYREGNVGKKIIGITGSFYRRFLLLFQLRRANHIFIHREAAQLGPPIFEWIIAKVLRRKYIYDFDDAIWLPNYSETNARFQRLKSYWKVNYCMKWAEKITAGNAYLANYALQYNPTVQIIPTTIDTIHHHNRKCDQSTKKPTIGWTGTHTTMHYLDEIVPIIRDLENHFSFDFLIISNEPPSFELASLKFIKWTKETEIEDLAKITIGIMPLKQDIWSEGKCGFKGLQYMALE
;
A
#
# COMPACT_ATOMS: atom_id res chain seq x y z
N MET A 1 7.88 -32.41 -4.17
CA MET A 1 6.66 -31.67 -4.63
C MET A 1 6.88 -30.22 -4.26
N SER A 2 6.62 -29.28 -5.16
CA SER A 2 6.74 -27.85 -4.86
C SER A 2 5.68 -27.42 -3.85
N GLU A 3 6.07 -26.69 -2.81
CA GLU A 3 5.12 -26.14 -1.84
C GLU A 3 4.37 -24.96 -2.45
N THR A 4 3.08 -24.87 -2.20
CA THR A 4 2.22 -23.82 -2.75
C THR A 4 1.91 -22.76 -1.69
N ILE A 5 2.16 -21.49 -2.02
CA ILE A 5 1.84 -20.32 -1.20
C ILE A 5 0.62 -19.63 -1.78
N PHE A 6 -0.43 -19.47 -0.98
CA PHE A 6 -1.59 -18.67 -1.32
C PHE A 6 -1.45 -17.27 -0.71
N PHE A 7 -1.37 -16.25 -1.57
CA PHE A 7 -1.39 -14.85 -1.19
C PHE A 7 -2.83 -14.33 -1.24
N ILE A 8 -3.43 -14.13 -0.09
CA ILE A 8 -4.79 -13.59 0.07
C ILE A 8 -4.65 -12.08 0.29
N VAL A 9 -5.07 -11.29 -0.68
CA VAL A 9 -4.74 -9.86 -0.76
C VAL A 9 -5.97 -9.02 -1.13
N PRO A 10 -6.00 -7.72 -0.78
CA PRO A 10 -7.15 -6.86 -1.06
C PRO A 10 -7.24 -6.40 -2.51
N TYR A 11 -6.11 -6.18 -3.20
CA TYR A 11 -6.07 -5.49 -4.50
C TYR A 11 -5.54 -6.38 -5.63
N PRO A 12 -5.84 -6.03 -6.90
CA PRO A 12 -5.25 -6.72 -8.05
C PRO A 12 -3.72 -6.59 -8.05
N PHE A 13 -3.06 -7.56 -8.69
CA PHE A 13 -1.62 -7.60 -8.82
C PHE A 13 -1.07 -6.32 -9.50
N GLY A 14 -0.02 -5.75 -8.93
CA GLY A 14 0.69 -4.60 -9.48
C GLY A 14 0.01 -3.23 -9.28
N GLU A 15 -1.19 -3.18 -8.68
CA GLU A 15 -1.97 -1.95 -8.57
C GLU A 15 -1.67 -1.14 -7.30
N ALA A 16 -1.42 -1.80 -6.18
CA ALA A 16 -1.24 -1.13 -4.90
C ALA A 16 0.21 -1.10 -4.44
N PRO A 17 0.79 0.07 -4.13
CA PRO A 17 2.16 0.16 -3.63
C PRO A 17 2.44 -0.73 -2.42
N SER A 18 1.49 -0.82 -1.48
CA SER A 18 1.63 -1.72 -0.33
C SER A 18 1.85 -3.18 -0.72
N GLN A 19 1.17 -3.68 -1.77
CA GLN A 19 1.38 -5.05 -2.26
C GLN A 19 2.69 -5.16 -3.05
N ARG A 20 2.92 -4.23 -3.99
CA ARG A 20 4.11 -4.22 -4.86
C ARG A 20 5.39 -4.31 -4.03
N PHE A 21 5.51 -3.51 -2.95
CA PHE A 21 6.73 -3.35 -2.18
C PHE A 21 6.79 -4.17 -0.87
N ARG A 22 5.69 -4.86 -0.51
CA ARG A 22 5.70 -5.78 0.63
C ARG A 22 5.98 -7.23 0.22
N PHE A 23 5.37 -7.71 -0.86
CA PHE A 23 5.54 -9.11 -1.24
C PHE A 23 5.64 -9.35 -2.76
N GLU A 24 5.01 -8.54 -3.63
CA GLU A 24 4.98 -8.82 -5.06
C GLU A 24 6.38 -8.80 -5.70
N GLN A 25 7.26 -7.93 -5.26
CA GLN A 25 8.65 -7.87 -5.74
C GLN A 25 9.48 -9.11 -5.40
N TYR A 26 9.03 -9.96 -4.48
CA TYR A 26 9.73 -11.18 -4.08
C TYR A 26 9.18 -12.45 -4.74
N LEU A 27 8.12 -12.35 -5.55
CA LEU A 27 7.46 -13.54 -6.10
C LEU A 27 8.38 -14.34 -7.01
N THR A 28 9.12 -13.69 -7.89
CA THR A 28 10.11 -14.34 -8.74
C THR A 28 11.16 -15.10 -7.92
N PHE A 29 11.68 -14.46 -6.87
CA PHE A 29 12.63 -15.11 -5.96
C PHE A 29 12.03 -16.36 -5.29
N LEU A 30 10.77 -16.31 -4.87
CA LEU A 30 10.09 -17.46 -4.26
C LEU A 30 9.89 -18.58 -5.29
N GLU A 31 9.53 -18.27 -6.53
CA GLU A 31 9.37 -19.25 -7.62
C GLU A 31 10.70 -19.92 -7.97
N GLU A 32 11.79 -19.14 -8.05
CA GLU A 32 13.14 -19.66 -8.26
C GLU A 32 13.62 -20.58 -7.12
N ASN A 33 13.10 -20.37 -5.90
CA ASN A 33 13.35 -21.23 -4.75
C ASN A 33 12.36 -22.41 -4.63
N GLY A 34 11.59 -22.68 -5.68
CA GLY A 34 10.78 -23.90 -5.80
C GLY A 34 9.36 -23.79 -5.22
N PHE A 35 8.90 -22.59 -4.84
CA PHE A 35 7.52 -22.39 -4.41
C PHE A 35 6.60 -22.16 -5.61
N LYS A 36 5.40 -22.71 -5.54
CA LYS A 36 4.31 -22.36 -6.45
C LYS A 36 3.50 -21.21 -5.85
N ILE A 37 3.28 -20.15 -6.61
CA ILE A 37 2.58 -18.95 -6.13
C ILE A 37 1.17 -18.90 -6.71
N GLU A 38 0.18 -18.65 -5.85
CA GLU A 38 -1.20 -18.34 -6.25
C GLU A 38 -1.67 -17.07 -5.54
N ILE A 39 -1.96 -16.02 -6.33
CA ILE A 39 -2.42 -14.72 -5.81
C ILE A 39 -3.92 -14.64 -5.92
N HIS A 40 -4.58 -14.36 -4.81
CA HIS A 40 -6.03 -14.32 -4.69
C HIS A 40 -6.49 -12.92 -4.23
N PRO A 41 -6.65 -11.96 -5.16
CA PRO A 41 -7.13 -10.63 -4.82
C PRO A 41 -8.62 -10.66 -4.45
N PHE A 42 -9.02 -9.83 -3.48
CA PHE A 42 -10.43 -9.60 -3.17
C PHE A 42 -11.10 -8.86 -4.31
N LEU A 43 -10.55 -7.71 -4.71
CA LEU A 43 -10.99 -6.97 -5.89
C LEU A 43 -10.31 -7.51 -7.13
N ASN A 44 -11.06 -7.80 -8.18
CA ASN A 44 -10.48 -8.00 -9.50
C ASN A 44 -10.29 -6.63 -10.20
N GLU A 45 -9.54 -6.61 -11.30
CA GLU A 45 -9.23 -5.38 -12.04
C GLU A 45 -10.48 -4.58 -12.45
N SER A 46 -11.54 -5.25 -12.92
CA SER A 46 -12.77 -4.60 -13.34
C SER A 46 -13.47 -3.89 -12.18
N THR A 47 -13.56 -4.57 -11.02
CA THR A 47 -14.15 -3.99 -9.81
C THR A 47 -13.27 -2.87 -9.27
N TRP A 48 -11.94 -3.03 -9.26
CA TRP A 48 -10.97 -2.02 -8.86
C TRP A 48 -11.16 -0.73 -9.68
N LYS A 49 -11.12 -0.81 -11.00
CA LYS A 49 -11.30 0.32 -11.91
C LYS A 49 -12.68 1.00 -11.75
N THR A 50 -13.71 0.21 -11.42
CA THR A 50 -15.09 0.72 -11.22
C THR A 50 -15.23 1.47 -9.88
N LEU A 51 -14.57 1.01 -8.82
CA LEU A 51 -14.67 1.62 -7.48
C LEU A 51 -14.15 3.06 -7.45
N TYR A 52 -13.10 3.36 -8.23
CA TYR A 52 -12.50 4.70 -8.31
C TYR A 52 -13.18 5.65 -9.32
N ARG A 53 -14.21 5.18 -10.05
CA ARG A 53 -15.00 6.04 -10.92
C ARG A 53 -16.23 6.56 -10.19
N GLU A 54 -16.60 7.80 -10.44
CA GLU A 54 -17.85 8.35 -9.93
C GLU A 54 -19.08 7.63 -10.50
N GLY A 55 -20.16 7.60 -9.72
CA GLY A 55 -21.39 6.92 -10.12
C GLY A 55 -21.31 5.39 -10.10
N ASN A 56 -22.08 4.75 -10.96
CA ASN A 56 -22.12 3.29 -11.16
C ASN A 56 -22.34 2.44 -9.89
N VAL A 57 -23.15 2.92 -8.93
CA VAL A 57 -23.37 2.27 -7.62
C VAL A 57 -23.78 0.79 -7.79
N GLY A 58 -24.68 0.48 -8.73
CA GLY A 58 -25.10 -0.90 -9.01
C GLY A 58 -23.93 -1.81 -9.41
N LYS A 59 -23.05 -1.33 -10.31
CA LYS A 59 -21.84 -2.09 -10.72
C LYS A 59 -20.86 -2.27 -9.56
N LYS A 60 -20.73 -1.27 -8.69
CA LYS A 60 -19.89 -1.36 -7.48
C LYS A 60 -20.43 -2.44 -6.53
N ILE A 61 -21.74 -2.47 -6.29
CA ILE A 61 -22.36 -3.49 -5.44
C ILE A 61 -22.17 -4.89 -6.03
N ILE A 62 -22.45 -5.07 -7.32
CA ILE A 62 -22.27 -6.37 -8.00
C ILE A 62 -20.80 -6.82 -7.92
N GLY A 63 -19.86 -5.90 -8.16
CA GLY A 63 -18.42 -6.18 -8.09
C GLY A 63 -17.99 -6.65 -6.69
N ILE A 64 -18.43 -5.95 -5.65
CA ILE A 64 -18.15 -6.31 -4.24
C ILE A 64 -18.79 -7.65 -3.88
N THR A 65 -20.07 -7.87 -4.23
CA THR A 65 -20.74 -9.15 -3.98
C THR A 65 -20.02 -10.31 -4.68
N GLY A 66 -19.62 -10.11 -5.93
CA GLY A 66 -18.79 -11.09 -6.66
C GLY A 66 -17.43 -11.34 -5.99
N SER A 67 -16.84 -10.32 -5.34
CA SER A 67 -15.60 -10.46 -4.59
C SER A 67 -15.79 -11.35 -3.35
N PHE A 68 -16.88 -11.17 -2.60
CA PHE A 68 -17.22 -12.04 -1.48
C PHE A 68 -17.46 -13.48 -1.94
N TYR A 69 -18.17 -13.68 -3.05
CA TYR A 69 -18.42 -15.00 -3.61
C TYR A 69 -17.11 -15.71 -3.99
N ARG A 70 -16.19 -15.02 -4.71
CA ARG A 70 -14.87 -15.58 -5.03
C ARG A 70 -14.08 -15.93 -3.77
N ARG A 71 -14.12 -15.07 -2.75
CA ARG A 71 -13.41 -15.32 -1.48
C ARG A 71 -14.00 -16.52 -0.75
N PHE A 72 -15.33 -16.71 -0.81
CA PHE A 72 -15.98 -17.90 -0.27
C PHE A 72 -15.54 -19.17 -1.01
N LEU A 73 -15.50 -19.15 -2.35
CA LEU A 73 -15.03 -20.30 -3.13
C LEU A 73 -13.56 -20.64 -2.84
N LEU A 74 -12.73 -19.64 -2.56
CA LEU A 74 -11.34 -19.85 -2.20
C LEU A 74 -11.18 -20.73 -0.94
N LEU A 75 -12.09 -20.66 0.02
CA LEU A 75 -12.02 -21.46 1.25
C LEU A 75 -11.94 -22.96 0.94
N PHE A 76 -12.63 -23.44 -0.09
CA PHE A 76 -12.58 -24.85 -0.51
C PHE A 76 -11.25 -25.24 -1.17
N GLN A 77 -10.50 -24.27 -1.66
CA GLN A 77 -9.21 -24.48 -2.31
C GLN A 77 -8.04 -24.43 -1.32
N LEU A 78 -8.24 -23.90 -0.11
CA LEU A 78 -7.16 -23.68 0.86
C LEU A 78 -6.45 -24.96 1.29
N ARG A 79 -7.08 -26.12 1.16
CA ARG A 79 -6.42 -27.42 1.41
C ARG A 79 -5.23 -27.68 0.46
N ARG A 80 -5.18 -27.01 -0.70
CA ARG A 80 -4.07 -27.09 -1.67
C ARG A 80 -2.87 -26.21 -1.28
N ALA A 81 -3.08 -25.22 -0.41
CA ALA A 81 -2.02 -24.34 0.03
C ALA A 81 -1.18 -25.02 1.12
N ASN A 82 0.14 -25.01 0.99
CA ASN A 82 1.03 -25.35 2.08
C ASN A 82 1.15 -24.18 3.04
N HIS A 83 1.28 -22.96 2.50
CA HIS A 83 1.36 -21.72 3.24
C HIS A 83 0.25 -20.75 2.82
N ILE A 84 -0.25 -19.99 3.78
CA ILE A 84 -1.25 -18.94 3.56
C ILE A 84 -0.65 -17.63 4.06
N PHE A 85 -0.61 -16.64 3.20
CA PHE A 85 -0.15 -15.29 3.50
C PHE A 85 -1.31 -14.32 3.28
N ILE A 86 -1.70 -13.58 4.33
CA ILE A 86 -2.77 -12.59 4.27
C ILE A 86 -2.16 -11.20 4.42
N HIS A 87 -2.22 -10.41 3.35
CA HIS A 87 -1.80 -9.02 3.39
C HIS A 87 -2.98 -8.13 3.76
N ARG A 88 -2.85 -7.38 4.84
CA ARG A 88 -3.84 -6.45 5.41
C ARG A 88 -5.19 -7.10 5.78
N GLU A 89 -5.91 -7.66 4.83
CA GLU A 89 -7.26 -8.20 5.06
C GLU A 89 -7.69 -9.14 3.93
N ALA A 90 -8.42 -10.19 4.28
CA ALA A 90 -8.99 -11.11 3.29
C ALA A 90 -10.22 -10.50 2.58
N ALA A 91 -10.97 -9.62 3.24
CA ALA A 91 -12.07 -8.86 2.67
C ALA A 91 -12.05 -7.41 3.19
N GLN A 92 -12.23 -6.44 2.28
CA GLN A 92 -12.16 -5.02 2.62
C GLN A 92 -13.30 -4.52 3.50
N LEU A 93 -14.46 -5.14 3.41
CA LEU A 93 -15.66 -4.75 4.14
C LEU A 93 -16.11 -5.87 5.10
N GLY A 94 -16.76 -5.46 6.18
CA GLY A 94 -17.33 -6.37 7.17
C GLY A 94 -16.34 -6.96 8.17
N PRO A 95 -16.82 -7.83 9.05
CA PRO A 95 -16.02 -8.51 10.05
C PRO A 95 -15.04 -9.53 9.43
N PRO A 96 -14.04 -10.03 10.19
CA PRO A 96 -13.01 -10.95 9.71
C PRO A 96 -13.52 -12.40 9.58
N ILE A 97 -14.60 -12.60 8.82
CA ILE A 97 -15.27 -13.91 8.68
C ILE A 97 -14.35 -14.92 7.99
N PHE A 98 -13.64 -14.49 6.96
CA PHE A 98 -12.76 -15.38 6.20
C PHE A 98 -11.55 -15.81 7.02
N GLU A 99 -10.92 -14.86 7.71
CA GLU A 99 -9.80 -15.12 8.61
C GLU A 99 -10.25 -16.04 9.77
N TRP A 100 -11.44 -15.82 10.32
CA TRP A 100 -12.03 -16.70 11.33
C TRP A 100 -12.25 -18.11 10.80
N ILE A 101 -12.86 -18.27 9.61
CA ILE A 101 -13.07 -19.59 8.98
C ILE A 101 -11.72 -20.27 8.77
N ILE A 102 -10.72 -19.57 8.21
CA ILE A 102 -9.39 -20.12 7.98
C ILE A 102 -8.78 -20.63 9.28
N ALA A 103 -8.75 -19.80 10.32
CA ALA A 103 -8.08 -20.13 11.57
C ALA A 103 -8.85 -21.11 12.47
N LYS A 104 -10.18 -20.94 12.60
CA LYS A 104 -10.98 -21.64 13.61
C LYS A 104 -11.77 -22.82 13.06
N VAL A 105 -12.29 -22.71 11.86
CA VAL A 105 -13.08 -23.79 11.23
C VAL A 105 -12.16 -24.75 10.47
N LEU A 106 -11.35 -24.23 9.56
CA LEU A 106 -10.43 -25.02 8.76
C LEU A 106 -9.12 -25.37 9.51
N ARG A 107 -8.88 -24.71 10.65
CA ARG A 107 -7.69 -24.88 11.49
C ARG A 107 -6.39 -24.73 10.70
N ARG A 108 -6.41 -23.83 9.71
CA ARG A 108 -5.23 -23.49 8.90
C ARG A 108 -4.49 -22.33 9.54
N LYS A 109 -3.17 -22.44 9.52
CA LYS A 109 -2.26 -21.38 9.96
C LYS A 109 -2.06 -20.39 8.83
N TYR A 110 -1.90 -19.10 9.15
CA TYR A 110 -1.54 -18.07 8.19
C TYR A 110 -0.54 -17.06 8.76
N ILE A 111 0.27 -16.50 7.88
CA ILE A 111 1.10 -15.33 8.16
C ILE A 111 0.25 -14.10 7.87
N TYR A 112 0.23 -13.14 8.78
CA TYR A 112 -0.49 -11.87 8.62
C TYR A 112 0.50 -10.73 8.43
N ASP A 113 0.37 -9.99 7.33
CA ASP A 113 1.29 -8.91 6.95
C ASP A 113 0.57 -7.57 6.85
N PHE A 114 1.20 -6.49 7.36
CA PHE A 114 0.70 -5.14 7.18
C PHE A 114 1.82 -4.09 7.32
N ASP A 115 1.63 -2.96 6.63
CA ASP A 115 2.59 -1.87 6.46
C ASP A 115 2.04 -0.48 6.81
N ASP A 116 0.81 -0.42 7.31
CA ASP A 116 0.12 0.79 7.75
C ASP A 116 -0.67 0.53 9.04
N ALA A 117 -1.01 1.59 9.77
CA ALA A 117 -1.85 1.51 10.97
C ALA A 117 -3.34 1.24 10.62
N ILE A 118 -3.61 0.12 9.93
CA ILE A 118 -4.91 -0.23 9.33
C ILE A 118 -6.05 -0.46 10.33
N TRP A 119 -5.76 -0.48 11.62
CA TRP A 119 -6.76 -0.48 12.70
C TRP A 119 -7.30 0.91 13.02
N LEU A 120 -6.63 1.97 12.55
CA LEU A 120 -7.07 3.35 12.69
C LEU A 120 -8.01 3.73 11.54
N PRO A 121 -9.07 4.51 11.83
CA PRO A 121 -9.90 5.07 10.78
C PRO A 121 -9.09 6.01 9.89
N ASN A 122 -9.06 5.71 8.60
CA ASN A 122 -8.46 6.57 7.59
C ASN A 122 -9.42 6.69 6.41
N TYR A 123 -10.06 7.83 6.29
CA TYR A 123 -11.07 8.08 5.27
C TYR A 123 -11.14 9.56 4.91
N SER A 124 -11.46 9.82 3.65
CA SER A 124 -11.88 11.15 3.23
C SER A 124 -13.31 11.43 3.71
N GLU A 125 -13.67 12.67 3.91
CA GLU A 125 -15.03 13.08 4.31
C GLU A 125 -16.12 12.48 3.41
N THR A 126 -15.84 12.34 2.12
CA THR A 126 -16.71 11.68 1.12
C THR A 126 -17.02 10.23 1.46
N ASN A 127 -16.12 9.51 2.12
CA ASN A 127 -16.25 8.09 2.46
C ASN A 127 -16.69 7.84 3.91
N ALA A 128 -16.94 8.88 4.70
CA ALA A 128 -17.31 8.79 6.11
C ALA A 128 -18.54 7.89 6.36
N ARG A 129 -19.51 7.89 5.45
CA ARG A 129 -20.73 7.05 5.54
C ARG A 129 -20.45 5.56 5.49
N PHE A 130 -19.37 5.13 4.82
CA PHE A 130 -19.01 3.72 4.65
C PHE A 130 -18.03 3.19 5.71
N GLN A 131 -17.57 4.03 6.64
CA GLN A 131 -16.63 3.66 7.70
C GLN A 131 -17.08 2.49 8.53
N ARG A 132 -18.35 2.51 8.97
CA ARG A 132 -18.90 1.45 9.82
C ARG A 132 -18.85 0.08 9.13
N LEU A 133 -18.90 0.06 7.79
CA LEU A 133 -18.81 -1.18 7.00
C LEU A 133 -17.37 -1.72 6.94
N LYS A 134 -16.37 -0.89 7.17
CA LYS A 134 -14.96 -1.31 7.08
C LYS A 134 -14.50 -2.14 8.29
N SER A 135 -15.16 -2.00 9.43
CA SER A 135 -14.90 -2.81 10.64
C SER A 135 -13.41 -2.81 11.04
N TYR A 136 -12.82 -1.62 11.30
CA TYR A 136 -11.39 -1.47 11.62
C TYR A 136 -10.92 -2.37 12.76
N TRP A 137 -11.79 -2.65 13.74
CA TRP A 137 -11.54 -3.56 14.85
C TRP A 137 -11.18 -4.99 14.43
N LYS A 138 -11.54 -5.40 13.19
CA LYS A 138 -11.25 -6.75 12.67
C LYS A 138 -9.76 -7.08 12.66
N VAL A 139 -8.90 -6.05 12.47
CA VAL A 139 -7.45 -6.19 12.41
C VAL A 139 -6.90 -6.86 13.68
N ASN A 140 -7.45 -6.53 14.85
CA ASN A 140 -7.05 -7.11 16.13
C ASN A 140 -7.28 -8.62 16.15
N TYR A 141 -8.39 -9.08 15.57
CA TYR A 141 -8.69 -10.51 15.47
C TYR A 141 -7.86 -11.21 14.41
N CYS A 142 -7.59 -10.54 13.28
CA CYS A 142 -6.68 -11.08 12.26
C CYS A 142 -5.29 -11.33 12.86
N MET A 143 -4.79 -10.39 13.67
CA MET A 143 -3.53 -10.54 14.41
C MET A 143 -3.58 -11.68 15.42
N LYS A 144 -4.66 -11.74 16.22
CA LYS A 144 -4.84 -12.74 17.29
C LYS A 144 -4.88 -14.17 16.75
N TRP A 145 -5.39 -14.38 15.54
CA TRP A 145 -5.54 -15.72 14.97
C TRP A 145 -4.39 -16.11 14.04
N ALA A 146 -3.53 -15.20 13.68
CA ALA A 146 -2.35 -15.47 12.87
C ALA A 146 -1.37 -16.41 13.60
N GLU A 147 -0.66 -17.24 12.86
CA GLU A 147 0.48 -18.01 13.39
C GLU A 147 1.68 -17.09 13.61
N LYS A 148 1.91 -16.18 12.70
CA LYS A 148 3.00 -15.21 12.69
C LYS A 148 2.53 -13.91 12.07
N ILE A 149 3.07 -12.80 12.55
CA ILE A 149 2.81 -11.47 12.01
C ILE A 149 4.10 -10.89 11.46
N THR A 150 4.01 -10.25 10.29
CA THR A 150 5.06 -9.41 9.73
C THR A 150 4.56 -7.96 9.68
N ALA A 151 5.30 -7.07 10.32
CA ALA A 151 4.97 -5.66 10.45
C ALA A 151 6.02 -4.78 9.78
N GLY A 152 5.62 -3.70 9.13
CA GLY A 152 6.52 -2.86 8.35
C GLY A 152 7.48 -2.01 9.17
N ASN A 153 7.19 -1.74 10.45
CA ASN A 153 8.06 -0.98 11.34
C ASN A 153 7.83 -1.33 12.82
N ALA A 154 8.62 -0.74 13.72
CA ALA A 154 8.56 -1.01 15.15
C ALA A 154 7.23 -0.56 15.80
N TYR A 155 6.65 0.57 15.38
CA TYR A 155 5.36 1.05 15.88
C TYR A 155 4.24 0.05 15.59
N LEU A 156 4.18 -0.44 14.35
CA LEU A 156 3.22 -1.46 13.92
C LEU A 156 3.44 -2.79 14.67
N ALA A 157 4.70 -3.20 14.85
CA ALA A 157 5.06 -4.41 15.59
C ALA A 157 4.64 -4.33 17.05
N ASN A 158 4.88 -3.19 17.72
CA ASN A 158 4.49 -2.97 19.12
C ASN A 158 2.97 -3.04 19.30
N TYR A 159 2.19 -2.55 18.32
CA TYR A 159 0.74 -2.72 18.36
C TYR A 159 0.34 -4.19 18.20
N ALA A 160 0.95 -4.92 17.26
CA ALA A 160 0.65 -6.32 17.00
C ALA A 160 0.99 -7.23 18.21
N LEU A 161 2.06 -6.92 18.97
CA LEU A 161 2.48 -7.65 20.15
C LEU A 161 1.40 -7.69 21.26
N GLN A 162 0.45 -6.76 21.27
CA GLN A 162 -0.69 -6.78 22.18
C GLN A 162 -1.66 -7.95 21.89
N TYR A 163 -1.62 -8.50 20.67
CA TYR A 163 -2.56 -9.54 20.21
C TYR A 163 -1.87 -10.87 19.90
N ASN A 164 -0.58 -10.85 19.55
CA ASN A 164 0.17 -12.04 19.16
C ASN A 164 1.64 -11.91 19.55
N PRO A 165 2.22 -12.86 20.27
CA PRO A 165 3.62 -12.81 20.68
C PRO A 165 4.60 -13.08 19.53
N THR A 166 4.13 -13.62 18.39
CA THR A 166 4.99 -14.01 17.27
C THR A 166 4.97 -12.92 16.18
N VAL A 167 5.67 -11.82 16.45
CA VAL A 167 5.77 -10.66 15.55
C VAL A 167 7.20 -10.50 15.07
N GLN A 168 7.36 -10.28 13.77
CA GLN A 168 8.64 -9.96 13.14
C GLN A 168 8.54 -8.64 12.38
N ILE A 169 9.50 -7.76 12.56
CA ILE A 169 9.61 -6.55 11.74
C ILE A 169 10.27 -6.93 10.42
N ILE A 170 9.55 -6.70 9.34
CA ILE A 170 10.07 -6.78 7.97
C ILE A 170 9.80 -5.41 7.33
N PRO A 171 10.80 -4.53 7.23
CA PRO A 171 10.63 -3.21 6.61
C PRO A 171 10.13 -3.32 5.17
N THR A 172 9.41 -2.31 4.72
CA THR A 172 9.15 -2.15 3.29
C THR A 172 10.47 -1.85 2.59
N THR A 173 10.73 -2.49 1.47
CA THR A 173 11.98 -2.40 0.73
C THR A 173 11.75 -1.95 -0.70
N ILE A 174 12.83 -1.59 -1.37
CA ILE A 174 12.86 -1.18 -2.78
C ILE A 174 13.75 -2.18 -3.54
N ASP A 175 13.28 -2.65 -4.69
CA ASP A 175 14.09 -3.41 -5.62
C ASP A 175 15.02 -2.48 -6.39
N THR A 176 16.29 -2.42 -5.96
CA THR A 176 17.34 -1.61 -6.57
C THR A 176 18.08 -2.36 -7.70
N ILE A 177 17.73 -3.61 -7.95
CA ILE A 177 18.34 -4.42 -8.98
C ILE A 177 17.53 -4.36 -10.28
N HIS A 178 16.22 -4.57 -10.20
CA HIS A 178 15.37 -4.73 -11.38
C HIS A 178 14.39 -3.57 -11.62
N HIS A 179 14.12 -2.74 -10.59
CA HIS A 179 13.12 -1.67 -10.71
C HIS A 179 13.69 -0.27 -10.46
N HIS A 180 14.16 0.03 -9.25
CA HIS A 180 14.74 1.34 -8.89
C HIS A 180 16.27 1.31 -9.08
N ASN A 181 16.74 0.99 -10.28
CA ASN A 181 18.16 0.77 -10.58
C ASN A 181 18.78 1.88 -11.43
N ARG A 182 18.07 2.97 -11.67
CA ARG A 182 18.54 4.10 -12.45
C ARG A 182 19.31 5.07 -11.54
N LYS A 183 20.56 5.34 -11.90
CA LYS A 183 21.31 6.44 -11.29
C LYS A 183 21.00 7.73 -12.03
N CYS A 184 20.72 8.79 -11.29
CA CYS A 184 20.37 10.08 -11.83
C CYS A 184 21.56 11.02 -11.74
N ASP A 185 21.77 11.82 -12.78
CA ASP A 185 22.73 12.92 -12.71
C ASP A 185 22.14 14.07 -11.88
N GLN A 186 22.69 14.28 -10.70
CA GLN A 186 22.28 15.33 -9.76
C GLN A 186 22.98 16.67 -10.02
N SER A 187 23.86 16.77 -11.03
CA SER A 187 24.63 17.97 -11.36
C SER A 187 23.82 19.08 -12.04
N THR A 188 22.54 19.19 -11.75
CA THR A 188 21.66 20.18 -12.38
C THR A 188 21.88 21.58 -11.82
N LYS A 189 21.85 22.62 -12.70
CA LYS A 189 21.95 24.03 -12.28
C LYS A 189 20.71 24.52 -11.51
N LYS A 190 19.56 23.88 -11.72
CA LYS A 190 18.29 24.21 -11.08
C LYS A 190 17.76 22.97 -10.38
N PRO A 191 17.78 22.91 -9.03
CA PRO A 191 17.31 21.76 -8.29
C PRO A 191 15.79 21.58 -8.44
N THR A 192 15.34 20.33 -8.33
CA THR A 192 13.92 19.96 -8.32
C THR A 192 13.57 19.40 -6.94
N ILE A 193 12.77 20.14 -6.18
CA ILE A 193 12.15 19.62 -4.95
C ILE A 193 10.94 18.83 -5.38
N GLY A 194 10.85 17.55 -5.02
CA GLY A 194 9.78 16.69 -5.53
C GLY A 194 9.02 15.92 -4.48
N TRP A 195 7.74 15.73 -4.75
CA TRP A 195 6.86 14.87 -3.98
C TRP A 195 6.09 13.92 -4.90
N THR A 196 5.97 12.65 -4.48
CA THR A 196 5.09 11.68 -5.14
C THR A 196 4.03 11.16 -4.18
N GLY A 197 2.84 10.90 -4.70
CA GLY A 197 1.74 10.33 -3.92
C GLY A 197 0.42 10.35 -4.66
N THR A 198 -0.64 9.96 -3.96
CA THR A 198 -2.01 10.05 -4.47
C THR A 198 -2.66 11.37 -4.03
N HIS A 199 -3.70 11.81 -4.74
CA HIS A 199 -4.47 13.00 -4.34
C HIS A 199 -4.96 12.92 -2.89
N THR A 200 -5.28 11.72 -2.39
CA THR A 200 -5.74 11.52 -1.00
C THR A 200 -4.68 11.80 0.05
N THR A 201 -3.40 11.77 -0.32
CA THR A 201 -2.27 12.11 0.57
C THR A 201 -1.68 13.48 0.29
N MET A 202 -2.20 14.21 -0.70
CA MET A 202 -1.72 15.55 -1.10
C MET A 202 -1.93 16.59 0.00
N HIS A 203 -2.92 16.42 0.87
CA HIS A 203 -3.17 17.29 2.03
C HIS A 203 -1.98 17.37 3.02
N TYR A 204 -1.02 16.44 2.96
CA TYR A 204 0.22 16.57 3.71
C TYR A 204 1.13 17.70 3.20
N LEU A 205 0.90 18.18 1.97
CA LEU A 205 1.62 19.33 1.41
C LEU A 205 1.09 20.68 1.91
N ASP A 206 -0.10 20.73 2.54
CA ASP A 206 -0.73 21.99 2.96
C ASP A 206 0.18 22.82 3.90
N GLU A 207 0.93 22.14 4.77
CA GLU A 207 1.90 22.77 5.67
C GLU A 207 3.21 23.17 4.98
N ILE A 208 3.53 22.53 3.85
CA ILE A 208 4.76 22.78 3.08
C ILE A 208 4.57 23.89 2.05
N VAL A 209 3.37 24.05 1.49
CA VAL A 209 3.08 25.06 0.46
C VAL A 209 3.50 26.49 0.86
N PRO A 210 3.21 27.00 2.08
CA PRO A 210 3.67 28.32 2.52
C PRO A 210 5.21 28.42 2.54
N ILE A 211 5.90 27.35 2.93
CA ILE A 211 7.37 27.30 2.99
C ILE A 211 7.95 27.33 1.57
N ILE A 212 7.37 26.57 0.64
CA ILE A 212 7.80 26.59 -0.76
C ILE A 212 7.60 27.97 -1.38
N ARG A 213 6.48 28.63 -1.08
CA ARG A 213 6.21 30.01 -1.56
C ARG A 213 7.21 31.02 -1.02
N ASP A 214 7.66 30.86 0.21
CA ASP A 214 8.71 31.72 0.79
C ASP A 214 10.07 31.45 0.10
N LEU A 215 10.39 30.19 -0.11
CA LEU A 215 11.62 29.79 -0.82
C LEU A 215 11.69 30.32 -2.25
N GLU A 216 10.57 30.45 -2.97
CA GLU A 216 10.50 31.03 -4.33
C GLU A 216 11.01 32.48 -4.39
N ASN A 217 10.97 33.21 -3.29
CA ASN A 217 11.48 34.60 -3.21
C ASN A 217 13.03 34.63 -3.12
N HIS A 218 13.65 33.54 -2.74
CA HIS A 218 15.09 33.50 -2.42
C HIS A 218 15.89 32.57 -3.35
N PHE A 219 15.24 31.57 -3.95
CA PHE A 219 15.92 30.51 -4.70
C PHE A 219 15.20 30.19 -6.01
N SER A 220 15.98 29.78 -7.01
CA SER A 220 15.44 29.27 -8.28
C SER A 220 15.43 27.73 -8.27
N PHE A 221 14.25 27.13 -8.24
CA PHE A 221 14.05 25.68 -8.24
C PHE A 221 12.73 25.32 -8.94
N ASP A 222 12.54 24.05 -9.26
CA ASP A 222 11.23 23.52 -9.65
C ASP A 222 10.63 22.75 -8.48
N PHE A 223 9.30 22.91 -8.25
CA PHE A 223 8.56 22.11 -7.30
C PHE A 223 7.73 21.08 -8.06
N LEU A 224 8.20 19.83 -8.08
CA LEU A 224 7.59 18.76 -8.88
C LEU A 224 6.62 17.91 -8.04
N ILE A 225 5.38 17.81 -8.50
CA ILE A 225 4.37 16.90 -7.95
C ILE A 225 4.08 15.80 -8.96
N ILE A 226 4.28 14.54 -8.53
CA ILE A 226 3.92 13.34 -9.29
C ILE A 226 2.73 12.68 -8.60
N SER A 227 1.54 12.76 -9.21
CA SER A 227 0.29 12.27 -8.61
C SER A 227 -0.71 11.85 -9.68
N ASN A 228 -1.74 11.08 -9.27
CA ASN A 228 -2.86 10.70 -10.13
C ASN A 228 -3.77 11.88 -10.53
N GLU A 229 -3.78 12.97 -9.74
CA GLU A 229 -4.54 14.19 -9.99
C GLU A 229 -3.69 15.42 -9.70
N PRO A 230 -3.92 16.57 -10.39
CA PRO A 230 -3.18 17.80 -10.15
C PRO A 230 -3.48 18.38 -8.76
N PRO A 231 -2.53 19.16 -8.18
CA PRO A 231 -2.77 19.88 -6.94
C PRO A 231 -3.80 20.99 -7.11
N SER A 232 -4.48 21.36 -6.02
CA SER A 232 -5.46 22.45 -5.97
C SER A 232 -4.84 23.81 -5.65
N PHE A 233 -3.54 23.88 -5.37
CA PHE A 233 -2.81 25.11 -5.07
C PHE A 233 -1.91 25.51 -6.23
N GLU A 234 -1.55 26.81 -6.26
CA GLU A 234 -0.69 27.41 -7.26
C GLU A 234 0.62 27.90 -6.63
N LEU A 235 1.73 27.65 -7.30
CA LEU A 235 3.09 28.13 -6.97
C LEU A 235 3.80 28.46 -8.29
N ALA A 236 4.69 29.45 -8.27
CA ALA A 236 5.42 29.87 -9.48
C ALA A 236 6.38 28.78 -9.99
N SER A 237 6.94 27.99 -9.07
CA SER A 237 7.87 26.87 -9.35
C SER A 237 7.15 25.56 -9.68
N LEU A 238 5.81 25.49 -9.59
CA LEU A 238 5.05 24.24 -9.68
C LEU A 238 5.19 23.59 -11.06
N LYS A 239 5.54 22.30 -11.01
CA LYS A 239 5.46 21.35 -12.13
C LYS A 239 4.60 20.18 -11.71
N PHE A 240 3.76 19.70 -12.62
CA PHE A 240 2.92 18.52 -12.38
C PHE A 240 3.17 17.45 -13.44
N ILE A 241 3.35 16.22 -12.98
CA ILE A 241 3.38 15.03 -13.83
C ILE A 241 2.29 14.08 -13.34
N LYS A 242 1.43 13.66 -14.27
CA LYS A 242 0.45 12.63 -13.97
C LYS A 242 1.16 11.28 -13.81
N TRP A 243 1.05 10.70 -12.64
CA TRP A 243 1.65 9.41 -12.35
C TRP A 243 1.13 8.30 -13.27
N THR A 244 2.04 7.53 -13.82
CA THR A 244 1.78 6.25 -14.49
C THR A 244 2.79 5.22 -14.03
N LYS A 245 2.42 3.94 -14.08
CA LYS A 245 3.32 2.86 -13.66
C LYS A 245 4.52 2.74 -14.61
N GLU A 246 4.31 3.02 -15.89
CA GLU A 246 5.28 2.90 -16.96
C GLU A 246 6.41 3.92 -16.85
N THR A 247 6.09 5.14 -16.39
CA THR A 247 7.05 6.26 -16.29
C THR A 247 7.50 6.54 -14.86
N GLU A 248 7.02 5.75 -13.87
CA GLU A 248 7.27 6.00 -12.44
C GLU A 248 8.75 6.28 -12.14
N ILE A 249 9.65 5.43 -12.61
CA ILE A 249 11.10 5.56 -12.33
C ILE A 249 11.71 6.76 -13.04
N GLU A 250 11.31 7.00 -14.29
CA GLU A 250 11.81 8.14 -15.07
C GLU A 250 11.36 9.48 -14.48
N ASP A 251 10.14 9.51 -13.95
CA ASP A 251 9.59 10.72 -13.35
C ASP A 251 10.17 10.98 -11.97
N LEU A 252 10.36 9.95 -11.15
CA LEU A 252 11.06 10.04 -9.86
C LEU A 252 12.53 10.49 -10.04
N ALA A 253 13.17 10.03 -11.10
CA ALA A 253 14.55 10.40 -11.45
C ALA A 253 14.76 11.90 -11.75
N LYS A 254 13.70 12.68 -11.95
CA LYS A 254 13.74 14.14 -12.12
C LYS A 254 13.87 14.89 -10.79
N ILE A 255 13.68 14.20 -9.67
CA ILE A 255 13.70 14.80 -8.33
C ILE A 255 15.14 14.86 -7.81
N THR A 256 15.61 16.05 -7.48
CA THR A 256 16.92 16.26 -6.84
C THR A 256 16.81 16.17 -5.32
N ILE A 257 15.71 16.69 -4.75
CA ILE A 257 15.45 16.70 -3.31
C ILE A 257 14.06 16.14 -3.11
N GLY A 258 13.96 14.88 -2.70
CA GLY A 258 12.69 14.22 -2.40
C GLY A 258 12.16 14.61 -1.03
N ILE A 259 10.87 14.99 -0.94
CA ILE A 259 10.23 15.30 0.33
C ILE A 259 9.09 14.34 0.65
N MET A 260 8.96 14.02 1.94
CA MET A 260 7.86 13.20 2.47
C MET A 260 7.31 13.85 3.74
N PRO A 261 6.57 14.96 3.62
CA PRO A 261 5.96 15.59 4.78
C PRO A 261 4.91 14.66 5.41
N LEU A 262 4.93 14.58 6.73
CA LEU A 262 3.98 13.83 7.53
C LEU A 262 3.55 14.69 8.72
N LYS A 263 2.28 14.61 9.08
CA LYS A 263 1.79 15.21 10.32
C LYS A 263 2.30 14.43 11.52
N GLN A 264 2.48 15.11 12.63
CA GLN A 264 2.84 14.46 13.89
C GLN A 264 1.58 13.84 14.53
N ASP A 265 1.14 12.71 14.00
CA ASP A 265 -0.04 11.99 14.46
C ASP A 265 0.18 10.46 14.49
N ILE A 266 -0.73 9.77 15.18
CA ILE A 266 -0.67 8.31 15.35
C ILE A 266 -0.77 7.52 14.03
N TRP A 267 -1.36 8.11 12.98
CA TRP A 267 -1.41 7.48 11.67
C TRP A 267 -0.04 7.53 10.99
N SER A 268 0.63 8.67 11.07
CA SER A 268 1.94 8.89 10.47
C SER A 268 3.04 8.05 11.11
N GLU A 269 2.92 7.73 12.40
CA GLU A 269 3.81 6.78 13.10
C GLU A 269 3.78 5.37 12.44
N GLY A 270 2.64 5.00 11.88
CA GLY A 270 2.46 3.74 11.13
C GLY A 270 3.13 3.72 9.76
N LYS A 271 3.64 4.85 9.24
CA LYS A 271 4.22 4.90 7.90
C LYS A 271 5.61 4.26 7.85
N CYS A 272 5.84 3.48 6.80
CA CYS A 272 7.11 2.76 6.59
C CYS A 272 8.15 3.54 5.77
N GLY A 273 7.99 4.87 5.57
CA GLY A 273 8.98 5.70 4.91
C GLY A 273 9.19 5.43 3.41
N PHE A 274 8.29 4.74 2.78
CA PHE A 274 8.43 4.21 1.43
C PHE A 274 8.90 5.23 0.37
N LYS A 275 8.32 6.45 0.35
CA LYS A 275 8.73 7.49 -0.60
C LYS A 275 10.19 7.90 -0.42
N GLY A 276 10.64 8.03 0.83
CA GLY A 276 12.05 8.32 1.13
C GLY A 276 12.98 7.24 0.58
N LEU A 277 12.58 5.96 0.71
CA LEU A 277 13.34 4.85 0.13
C LEU A 277 13.40 4.93 -1.40
N GLN A 278 12.32 5.33 -2.07
CA GLN A 278 12.31 5.51 -3.53
C GLN A 278 13.28 6.60 -3.96
N TYR A 279 13.31 7.75 -3.25
CA TYR A 279 14.24 8.83 -3.56
C TYR A 279 15.69 8.40 -3.35
N MET A 280 16.02 7.78 -2.21
CA MET A 280 17.37 7.30 -1.91
C MET A 280 17.85 6.20 -2.85
N ALA A 281 16.96 5.42 -3.45
CA ALA A 281 17.32 4.36 -4.38
C ALA A 281 17.69 4.86 -5.79
N LEU A 282 17.37 6.11 -6.09
CA LEU A 282 17.60 6.73 -7.42
C LEU A 282 18.73 7.77 -7.43
N GLU A 283 19.53 7.84 -6.35
CA GLU A 283 20.73 8.69 -6.23
C GLU A 283 21.87 8.25 -7.13
#